data_3d7f1197a580c4728b699eef9cb277c5
#
_entry.id   3d7f1197a580c4728b699eef9cb277c5
#
_cell.length_a   1.000
_cell.length_b   1.000
_cell.length_c   1.000
_cell.angle_alpha   90.00
_cell.angle_beta   90.00
_cell.angle_gamma   90.00
#
_symmetry.space_group_name_H-M   'P 1'
#
loop_
_entity.id
_entity.type
_entity.pdbx_description
1 polymer ?
#
loop_
_entity_poly.entity_id
_entity_poly.type
_entity_poly.pdbx_seq_one_letter_code
_entity_poly.pdbx_strand_id
1 'polypeptide(L)'
;MINVLVFPCGSEIGLEVHNALKYDKHINLVGLSSVSSHGRVVYKNYIEGISFITSDTFMEELNKIIEDNNIDVLIPAYDDVILYLSEHRDELKCKLATSNKTTCDIARSKRKTYEVLQGEWYIPEAFKVSQITEKDLPLFAKPDIGQGSQGIMRIEKMEDLNLLKGKDDEYIISELLPGQEYTVDCFT
;
A
#
# COMPACT_ATOMS: atom_id res chain seq x y z
N MET A 1 -19.73 -17.05 13.48
CA MET A 1 -18.42 -17.15 12.79
C MET A 1 -18.38 -15.98 11.83
N ILE A 2 -17.29 -15.24 11.77
CA ILE A 2 -17.11 -14.08 10.90
C ILE A 2 -16.35 -14.54 9.65
N ASN A 3 -16.92 -14.31 8.46
CA ASN A 3 -16.27 -14.63 7.19
C ASN A 3 -15.43 -13.44 6.74
N VAL A 4 -14.13 -13.66 6.65
CA VAL A 4 -13.14 -12.62 6.29
C VAL A 4 -12.53 -12.95 4.94
N LEU A 5 -12.70 -12.06 3.96
CA LEU A 5 -12.08 -12.13 2.65
C LEU A 5 -10.77 -11.34 2.65
N VAL A 6 -9.68 -11.92 2.17
CA VAL A 6 -8.38 -11.26 2.03
C VAL A 6 -8.03 -11.15 0.56
N PHE A 7 -7.77 -9.94 0.06
CA PHE A 7 -7.46 -9.70 -1.35
C PHE A 7 -6.36 -8.63 -1.56
N PRO A 8 -5.36 -8.90 -2.38
CA PRO A 8 -4.94 -10.21 -2.90
C PRO A 8 -4.27 -11.07 -1.82
N CYS A 9 -4.74 -12.30 -1.65
CA CYS A 9 -4.31 -13.16 -0.54
C CYS A 9 -2.90 -13.73 -0.67
N GLY A 10 -2.31 -13.69 -1.86
CA GLY A 10 -0.95 -14.14 -2.12
C GLY A 10 0.14 -13.08 -1.97
N SER A 11 -0.22 -11.86 -1.59
CA SER A 11 0.73 -10.81 -1.22
C SER A 11 1.40 -11.13 0.13
N GLU A 12 2.51 -10.48 0.44
CA GLU A 12 3.17 -10.59 1.74
C GLU A 12 2.19 -10.25 2.88
N ILE A 13 1.49 -9.12 2.77
CA ILE A 13 0.47 -8.70 3.73
C ILE A 13 -0.66 -9.74 3.84
N GLY A 14 -1.12 -10.30 2.71
CA GLY A 14 -2.15 -11.34 2.71
C GLY A 14 -1.72 -12.60 3.46
N LEU A 15 -0.44 -13.00 3.36
CA LEU A 15 0.12 -14.12 4.11
C LEU A 15 0.24 -13.81 5.60
N GLU A 16 0.62 -12.58 5.96
CA GLU A 16 0.68 -12.15 7.37
C GLU A 16 -0.72 -12.11 8.00
N VAL A 17 -1.73 -11.59 7.30
CA VAL A 17 -3.12 -11.67 7.76
C VAL A 17 -3.56 -13.11 8.00
N HIS A 18 -3.22 -14.02 7.08
CA HIS A 18 -3.49 -15.44 7.29
C HIS A 18 -2.79 -15.98 8.54
N ASN A 19 -1.51 -15.68 8.72
CA ASN A 19 -0.74 -16.13 9.88
C ASN A 19 -1.33 -15.62 11.19
N ALA A 20 -1.79 -14.39 11.23
CA ALA A 20 -2.39 -13.78 12.41
C ALA A 20 -3.76 -14.39 12.79
N LEU A 21 -4.56 -14.80 11.80
CA LEU A 21 -5.96 -15.16 12.03
C LEU A 21 -6.27 -16.66 11.88
N LYS A 22 -5.39 -17.46 11.29
CA LYS A 22 -5.64 -18.88 10.94
C LYS A 22 -6.05 -19.80 12.09
N TYR A 23 -5.73 -19.42 13.33
CA TYR A 23 -6.07 -20.21 14.53
C TYR A 23 -7.25 -19.66 15.32
N ASP A 24 -7.84 -18.53 14.88
CA ASP A 24 -9.04 -18.01 15.52
C ASP A 24 -10.28 -18.84 15.11
N LYS A 25 -10.88 -19.48 16.11
CA LYS A 25 -12.05 -20.34 15.91
C LYS A 25 -13.34 -19.58 15.53
N HIS A 26 -13.37 -18.27 15.66
CA HIS A 26 -14.50 -17.42 15.34
C HIS A 26 -14.40 -16.82 13.93
N ILE A 27 -13.26 -16.99 13.26
CA ILE A 27 -12.99 -16.45 11.94
C ILE A 27 -12.91 -17.59 10.91
N ASN A 28 -13.59 -17.41 9.80
CA ASN A 28 -13.43 -18.21 8.60
C ASN A 28 -12.73 -17.36 7.53
N LEU A 29 -11.49 -17.73 7.19
CA LEU A 29 -10.68 -17.02 6.22
C LEU A 29 -10.94 -17.53 4.80
N VAL A 30 -11.19 -16.59 3.88
CA VAL A 30 -11.29 -16.83 2.45
C VAL A 30 -10.20 -16.00 1.76
N GLY A 31 -9.35 -16.65 0.99
CA GLY A 31 -8.33 -15.98 0.18
C GLY A 31 -8.83 -15.74 -1.24
N LEU A 32 -8.71 -14.52 -1.75
CA LEU A 32 -9.06 -14.15 -3.12
C LEU A 32 -7.84 -13.67 -3.87
N SER A 33 -7.70 -14.03 -5.14
CA SER A 33 -6.60 -13.61 -6.00
C SER A 33 -7.03 -13.48 -7.47
N SER A 34 -6.51 -12.48 -8.17
CA SER A 34 -6.74 -12.34 -9.62
C SER A 34 -5.97 -13.37 -10.45
N VAL A 35 -4.83 -13.81 -9.93
CA VAL A 35 -3.96 -14.80 -10.56
C VAL A 35 -3.60 -15.90 -9.57
N SER A 36 -3.15 -17.05 -10.07
CA SER A 36 -2.64 -18.11 -9.20
C SER A 36 -1.48 -17.61 -8.36
N SER A 37 -1.56 -17.81 -7.06
CA SER A 37 -0.62 -17.25 -6.09
C SER A 37 -0.32 -18.23 -4.95
N HIS A 38 0.63 -17.86 -4.08
CA HIS A 38 0.94 -18.61 -2.86
C HIS A 38 -0.27 -18.77 -1.93
N GLY A 39 -1.25 -17.88 -2.01
CA GLY A 39 -2.52 -17.99 -1.28
C GLY A 39 -3.21 -19.34 -1.49
N ARG A 40 -3.09 -19.93 -2.69
CA ARG A 40 -3.65 -21.26 -3.02
C ARG A 40 -3.18 -22.38 -2.10
N VAL A 41 -1.95 -22.31 -1.61
CA VAL A 41 -1.36 -23.34 -0.74
C VAL A 41 -1.65 -23.08 0.74
N VAL A 42 -1.93 -21.83 1.07
CA VAL A 42 -2.02 -21.34 2.45
C VAL A 42 -3.47 -21.26 2.92
N TYR A 43 -4.35 -20.66 2.11
CA TYR A 43 -5.77 -20.50 2.46
C TYR A 43 -6.56 -21.78 2.19
N LYS A 44 -7.27 -22.26 3.21
CA LYS A 44 -8.13 -23.44 3.09
C LYS A 44 -9.28 -23.19 2.10
N ASN A 45 -9.86 -21.99 2.17
CA ASN A 45 -10.88 -21.52 1.23
C ASN A 45 -10.19 -20.50 0.31
N TYR A 46 -10.00 -20.87 -0.96
CA TYR A 46 -9.27 -20.07 -1.93
C TYR A 46 -10.10 -19.91 -3.21
N ILE A 47 -10.20 -18.68 -3.67
CA ILE A 47 -10.89 -18.28 -4.90
C ILE A 47 -9.87 -17.56 -5.78
N GLU A 48 -9.81 -17.90 -7.07
CA GLU A 48 -8.94 -17.22 -8.03
C GLU A 48 -9.68 -16.85 -9.31
N GLY A 49 -9.11 -15.91 -10.06
CA GLY A 49 -9.60 -15.53 -11.37
C GLY A 49 -10.54 -14.33 -11.37
N ILE A 50 -10.67 -13.60 -10.25
CA ILE A 50 -11.32 -12.28 -10.29
C ILE A 50 -10.53 -11.35 -11.19
N SER A 51 -11.21 -10.47 -11.93
CA SER A 51 -10.59 -9.44 -12.75
C SER A 51 -9.65 -8.55 -11.92
N PHE A 52 -8.72 -7.85 -12.57
CA PHE A 52 -7.91 -6.84 -11.89
C PHE A 52 -8.76 -5.60 -11.57
N ILE A 53 -8.33 -4.82 -10.56
CA ILE A 53 -9.00 -3.58 -10.13
C ILE A 53 -9.15 -2.54 -11.26
N THR A 54 -8.42 -2.69 -12.34
CA THR A 54 -8.50 -1.83 -13.54
C THR A 54 -9.62 -2.25 -14.52
N SER A 55 -10.31 -3.36 -14.26
CA SER A 55 -11.43 -3.84 -15.08
C SER A 55 -12.74 -3.20 -14.63
N ASP A 56 -13.56 -2.80 -15.59
CA ASP A 56 -14.91 -2.29 -15.32
C ASP A 56 -15.83 -3.32 -14.63
N THR A 57 -15.53 -4.61 -14.75
CA THR A 57 -16.31 -5.71 -14.15
C THR A 57 -15.87 -6.04 -12.72
N PHE A 58 -14.73 -5.51 -12.25
CA PHE A 58 -14.13 -5.92 -10.98
C PHE A 58 -15.09 -5.78 -9.79
N MET A 59 -15.77 -4.65 -9.64
CA MET A 59 -16.66 -4.41 -8.49
C MET A 59 -17.90 -5.31 -8.51
N GLU A 60 -18.45 -5.60 -9.69
CA GLU A 60 -19.57 -6.52 -9.82
C GLU A 60 -19.15 -7.95 -9.44
N GLU A 61 -18.01 -8.42 -9.95
CA GLU A 61 -17.44 -9.73 -9.63
C GLU A 61 -17.12 -9.85 -8.13
N LEU A 62 -16.50 -8.81 -7.55
CA LEU A 62 -16.17 -8.78 -6.12
C LEU A 62 -17.40 -8.86 -5.25
N ASN A 63 -18.44 -8.07 -5.53
CA ASN A 63 -19.67 -8.09 -4.79
C ASN A 63 -20.41 -9.43 -4.91
N LYS A 64 -20.36 -10.06 -6.07
CA LYS A 64 -20.89 -11.40 -6.24
C LYS A 64 -20.15 -12.43 -5.38
N ILE A 65 -18.82 -12.38 -5.33
CA ILE A 65 -18.01 -13.26 -4.47
C ILE A 65 -18.35 -13.03 -2.99
N ILE A 66 -18.52 -11.76 -2.59
CA ILE A 66 -18.91 -11.37 -1.23
C ILE A 66 -20.26 -12.01 -0.85
N GLU A 67 -21.25 -11.88 -1.71
CA GLU A 67 -22.60 -12.43 -1.48
C GLU A 67 -22.59 -13.97 -1.47
N ASP A 68 -21.98 -14.60 -2.48
CA ASP A 68 -21.92 -16.06 -2.64
C ASP A 68 -21.21 -16.76 -1.46
N ASN A 69 -20.27 -16.08 -0.81
CA ASN A 69 -19.49 -16.61 0.31
C ASN A 69 -19.90 -16.02 1.68
N ASN A 70 -20.96 -15.21 1.73
CA ASN A 70 -21.45 -14.53 2.94
C ASN A 70 -20.34 -13.80 3.68
N ILE A 71 -19.53 -13.02 2.97
CA ILE A 71 -18.39 -12.27 3.53
C ILE A 71 -18.89 -11.12 4.40
N ASP A 72 -18.41 -11.07 5.64
CA ASP A 72 -18.71 -10.00 6.59
C ASP A 72 -17.70 -8.84 6.49
N VAL A 73 -16.41 -9.17 6.25
CA VAL A 73 -15.32 -8.22 6.24
C VAL A 73 -14.34 -8.52 5.10
N LEU A 74 -13.96 -7.50 4.34
CA LEU A 74 -12.90 -7.54 3.35
C LEU A 74 -11.64 -6.84 3.90
N ILE A 75 -10.50 -7.53 3.88
CA ILE A 75 -9.19 -7.00 4.21
C ILE A 75 -8.39 -6.84 2.91
N PRO A 76 -8.15 -5.60 2.44
CA PRO A 76 -7.29 -5.36 1.28
C PRO A 76 -5.83 -5.52 1.69
N ALA A 77 -5.05 -6.24 0.89
CA ALA A 77 -3.68 -6.62 1.21
C ALA A 77 -2.65 -6.17 0.15
N TYR A 78 -2.91 -5.03 -0.50
CA TYR A 78 -2.03 -4.42 -1.49
C TYR A 78 -2.38 -2.93 -1.67
N ASP A 79 -1.38 -2.05 -1.77
CA ASP A 79 -1.56 -0.60 -1.71
C ASP A 79 -2.58 -0.05 -2.71
N ASP A 80 -2.50 -0.47 -3.98
CA ASP A 80 -3.42 0.01 -5.02
C ASP A 80 -4.84 -0.52 -4.79
N VAL A 81 -4.97 -1.72 -4.23
CA VAL A 81 -6.27 -2.31 -3.85
C VAL A 81 -6.87 -1.57 -2.66
N ILE A 82 -6.03 -1.18 -1.68
CA ILE A 82 -6.45 -0.38 -0.52
C ILE A 82 -7.04 0.94 -1.00
N LEU A 83 -6.31 1.66 -1.85
CA LEU A 83 -6.77 2.95 -2.37
C LEU A 83 -8.05 2.80 -3.17
N TYR A 84 -8.06 1.90 -4.16
CA TYR A 84 -9.22 1.65 -5.02
C TYR A 84 -10.48 1.31 -4.20
N LEU A 85 -10.39 0.34 -3.29
CA LEU A 85 -11.54 -0.06 -2.47
C LEU A 85 -11.96 1.01 -1.46
N SER A 86 -11.05 1.84 -0.97
CA SER A 86 -11.40 2.97 -0.11
C SER A 86 -12.23 4.02 -0.85
N GLU A 87 -12.02 4.19 -2.17
CA GLU A 87 -12.78 5.07 -3.04
C GLU A 87 -14.18 4.53 -3.36
N HIS A 88 -14.30 3.21 -3.48
CA HIS A 88 -15.54 2.49 -3.80
C HIS A 88 -16.21 1.84 -2.58
N ARG A 89 -15.89 2.31 -1.36
CA ARG A 89 -16.38 1.73 -0.10
C ARG A 89 -17.88 1.55 -0.03
N ASP A 90 -18.62 2.54 -0.49
CA ASP A 90 -20.08 2.57 -0.42
C ASP A 90 -20.74 1.61 -1.43
N GLU A 91 -20.00 1.10 -2.39
CA GLU A 91 -20.44 0.11 -3.37
C GLU A 91 -20.25 -1.33 -2.90
N LEU A 92 -19.48 -1.54 -1.80
CA LEU A 92 -19.20 -2.87 -1.28
C LEU A 92 -20.36 -3.43 -0.47
N LYS A 93 -20.64 -4.72 -0.65
CA LYS A 93 -21.66 -5.47 0.06
C LYS A 93 -21.22 -6.00 1.44
N CYS A 94 -20.01 -5.67 1.88
CA CYS A 94 -19.46 -6.05 3.19
C CYS A 94 -18.70 -4.89 3.82
N LYS A 95 -18.23 -5.07 5.07
CA LYS A 95 -17.37 -4.08 5.72
C LYS A 95 -15.96 -4.11 5.10
N LEU A 96 -15.39 -2.96 4.84
CA LEU A 96 -14.01 -2.81 4.39
C LEU A 96 -13.09 -2.45 5.58
N ALA A 97 -12.11 -3.32 5.86
CA ALA A 97 -11.13 -3.11 6.93
C ALA A 97 -9.93 -2.28 6.43
N THR A 98 -10.15 -1.00 6.26
CA THR A 98 -9.10 0.00 6.00
C THR A 98 -9.57 1.38 6.44
N SER A 99 -8.66 2.36 6.46
CA SER A 99 -8.96 3.76 6.75
C SER A 99 -9.91 4.39 5.71
N ASN A 100 -10.37 5.60 5.97
CA ASN A 100 -11.15 6.35 5.00
C ASN A 100 -10.31 6.72 3.75
N LYS A 101 -11.00 7.11 2.67
CA LYS A 101 -10.37 7.49 1.39
C LYS A 101 -9.25 8.52 1.55
N THR A 102 -9.49 9.57 2.31
CA THR A 102 -8.50 10.65 2.49
C THR A 102 -7.22 10.12 3.13
N THR A 103 -7.33 9.30 4.18
CA THR A 103 -6.16 8.70 4.83
C THR A 103 -5.43 7.73 3.90
N CYS A 104 -6.17 6.90 3.15
CA CYS A 104 -5.57 5.98 2.19
C CYS A 104 -4.82 6.72 1.07
N ASP A 105 -5.38 7.80 0.56
CA ASP A 105 -4.78 8.64 -0.48
C ASP A 105 -3.50 9.35 0.02
N ILE A 106 -3.52 9.88 1.25
CA ILE A 106 -2.34 10.49 1.88
C ILE A 106 -1.25 9.42 2.08
N ALA A 107 -1.60 8.28 2.65
CA ALA A 107 -0.64 7.21 2.93
C ALA A 107 -0.03 6.59 1.65
N ARG A 108 -0.76 6.60 0.53
CA ARG A 108 -0.28 6.10 -0.76
C ARG A 108 0.81 6.98 -1.37
N SER A 109 0.77 8.30 -1.13
CA SER A 109 1.72 9.29 -1.65
C SER A 109 2.66 9.77 -0.53
N LYS A 110 3.96 9.58 -0.72
CA LYS A 110 4.98 10.10 0.20
C LYS A 110 4.96 11.63 0.23
N ARG A 111 4.71 12.26 -0.90
CA ARG A 111 4.57 13.72 -1.03
C ARG A 111 3.42 14.23 -0.15
N LYS A 112 2.22 13.66 -0.31
CA LYS A 112 1.06 14.05 0.51
C LYS A 112 1.31 13.82 2.00
N THR A 113 1.98 12.72 2.35
CA THR A 113 2.38 12.44 3.73
C THR A 113 3.31 13.54 4.26
N TYR A 114 4.33 13.93 3.49
CA TYR A 114 5.25 15.01 3.89
C TYR A 114 4.56 16.38 3.97
N GLU A 115 3.63 16.67 3.05
CA GLU A 115 2.85 17.91 3.06
C GLU A 115 1.96 18.03 4.31
N VAL A 116 1.24 16.94 4.65
CA VAL A 116 0.35 16.90 5.82
C VAL A 116 1.13 17.01 7.14
N LEU A 117 2.34 16.43 7.19
CA LEU A 117 3.20 16.41 8.36
C LEU A 117 4.29 17.49 8.33
N GLN A 118 4.18 18.46 7.43
CA GLN A 118 5.17 19.53 7.28
C GLN A 118 5.33 20.32 8.57
N GLY A 119 6.58 20.50 9.00
CA GLY A 119 6.94 21.21 10.21
C GLY A 119 7.01 20.34 11.46
N GLU A 120 6.65 19.08 11.39
CA GLU A 120 6.88 18.12 12.46
C GLU A 120 8.36 17.71 12.51
N TRP A 121 8.94 17.69 13.71
CA TRP A 121 10.37 17.46 13.93
C TRP A 121 10.90 16.10 13.45
N TYR A 122 10.00 15.12 13.24
CA TYR A 122 10.34 13.76 12.80
C TYR A 122 10.19 13.55 11.28
N ILE A 123 9.81 14.59 10.54
CA ILE A 123 9.72 14.53 9.07
C ILE A 123 11.01 15.08 8.48
N PRO A 124 11.70 14.31 7.62
CA PRO A 124 12.90 14.80 6.93
C PRO A 124 12.59 16.04 6.07
N GLU A 125 13.55 16.96 6.00
CA GLU A 125 13.44 18.09 5.08
C GLU A 125 13.37 17.58 3.63
N ALA A 126 12.42 18.12 2.86
CA ALA A 126 12.21 17.76 1.47
C ALA A 126 12.62 18.90 0.53
N PHE A 127 13.23 18.56 -0.60
CA PHE A 127 13.82 19.49 -1.56
C PHE A 127 13.19 19.32 -2.93
N LYS A 128 13.10 20.45 -3.67
CA LYS A 128 12.86 20.42 -5.12
C LYS A 128 14.21 20.36 -5.84
N VAL A 129 14.31 19.62 -6.95
CA VAL A 129 15.55 19.50 -7.73
C VAL A 129 16.19 20.85 -8.01
N SER A 130 15.38 21.86 -8.36
CA SER A 130 15.84 23.21 -8.70
C SER A 130 16.43 24.02 -7.54
N GLN A 131 16.21 23.59 -6.29
CA GLN A 131 16.65 24.30 -5.08
C GLN A 131 17.90 23.68 -4.44
N ILE A 132 18.29 22.47 -4.90
CA ILE A 132 19.42 21.72 -4.32
C ILE A 132 20.75 22.36 -4.71
N THR A 133 21.63 22.47 -3.73
CA THR A 133 23.02 22.94 -3.85
C THR A 133 23.99 21.88 -3.32
N GLU A 134 25.30 22.04 -3.58
CA GLU A 134 26.34 21.13 -3.06
C GLU A 134 26.32 21.00 -1.52
N LYS A 135 25.80 22.01 -0.81
CA LYS A 135 25.79 22.03 0.66
C LYS A 135 24.69 21.10 1.24
N ASP A 136 23.69 20.75 0.44
CA ASP A 136 22.56 19.92 0.86
C ASP A 136 22.89 18.43 0.75
N LEU A 137 23.98 18.09 0.05
CA LEU A 137 24.39 16.71 -0.18
C LEU A 137 25.06 16.08 1.07
N PRO A 138 24.91 14.76 1.29
CA PRO A 138 24.15 13.82 0.47
C PRO A 138 22.65 13.84 0.74
N LEU A 139 21.85 13.49 -0.29
CA LEU A 139 20.39 13.42 -0.23
C LEU A 139 19.88 12.03 -0.57
N PHE A 140 18.59 11.81 -0.31
CA PHE A 140 17.91 10.56 -0.60
C PHE A 140 16.68 10.82 -1.47
N ALA A 141 16.64 10.19 -2.66
CA ALA A 141 15.52 10.29 -3.58
C ALA A 141 14.73 8.97 -3.63
N LYS A 142 13.41 9.07 -3.58
CA LYS A 142 12.51 7.93 -3.67
C LYS A 142 11.28 8.28 -4.51
N PRO A 143 10.71 7.32 -5.28
CA PRO A 143 9.47 7.55 -5.99
C PRO A 143 8.36 7.98 -5.02
N ASP A 144 7.53 8.94 -5.42
CA ASP A 144 6.38 9.37 -4.64
C ASP A 144 5.45 8.19 -4.38
N ILE A 145 5.04 7.52 -5.44
CA ILE A 145 4.24 6.30 -5.39
C ILE A 145 5.14 5.10 -5.70
N GLY A 146 5.28 4.18 -4.75
CA GLY A 146 6.14 3.00 -4.91
C GLY A 146 6.23 2.18 -3.64
N GLN A 147 6.69 0.94 -3.79
CA GLN A 147 6.84 -0.03 -2.70
C GLN A 147 8.08 -0.90 -2.93
N GLY A 148 8.47 -1.65 -1.88
CA GLY A 148 9.58 -2.61 -1.99
C GLY A 148 10.93 -1.97 -2.31
N SER A 149 11.17 -0.73 -1.88
CA SER A 149 12.44 0.02 -2.10
C SER A 149 12.86 0.15 -3.57
N GLN A 150 11.93 -0.01 -4.52
CA GLN A 150 12.24 0.13 -5.94
C GLN A 150 12.41 1.61 -6.32
N GLY A 151 13.40 1.89 -7.17
CA GLY A 151 13.63 3.24 -7.69
C GLY A 151 14.23 4.23 -6.69
N ILE A 152 14.67 3.79 -5.51
CA ILE A 152 15.35 4.66 -4.56
C ILE A 152 16.78 4.96 -5.01
N MET A 153 17.25 6.16 -4.72
CA MET A 153 18.61 6.61 -5.06
C MET A 153 19.20 7.43 -3.93
N ARG A 154 20.48 7.27 -3.70
CA ARG A 154 21.28 8.18 -2.90
C ARG A 154 21.96 9.18 -3.83
N ILE A 155 21.84 10.45 -3.53
CA ILE A 155 22.41 11.56 -4.30
C ILE A 155 23.67 12.01 -3.56
N GLU A 156 24.81 11.66 -4.11
CA GLU A 156 26.12 11.98 -3.50
C GLU A 156 26.76 13.25 -4.09
N LYS A 157 26.40 13.58 -5.33
CA LYS A 157 26.94 14.70 -6.09
C LYS A 157 25.91 15.32 -7.00
N MET A 158 26.11 16.57 -7.41
CA MET A 158 25.18 17.33 -8.23
C MET A 158 24.85 16.66 -9.58
N GLU A 159 25.78 15.91 -10.15
CA GLU A 159 25.56 15.20 -11.41
C GLU A 159 24.48 14.12 -11.29
N ASP A 160 24.29 13.52 -10.11
CA ASP A 160 23.30 12.47 -9.86
C ASP A 160 21.87 13.02 -10.04
N LEU A 161 21.68 14.33 -9.79
CA LEU A 161 20.40 15.01 -10.01
C LEU A 161 19.96 15.04 -11.48
N ASN A 162 20.89 14.82 -12.44
CA ASN A 162 20.50 14.78 -13.85
C ASN A 162 19.50 13.66 -14.15
N LEU A 163 19.50 12.58 -13.36
CA LEU A 163 18.55 11.48 -13.49
C LEU A 163 17.12 11.85 -13.05
N LEU A 164 16.99 12.91 -12.26
CA LEU A 164 15.75 13.40 -11.66
C LEU A 164 15.22 14.68 -12.32
N LYS A 165 15.96 15.28 -13.25
CA LYS A 165 15.51 16.48 -13.97
C LYS A 165 14.18 16.23 -14.68
N GLY A 166 13.18 17.10 -14.39
CA GLY A 166 11.84 16.99 -14.94
C GLY A 166 10.96 15.90 -14.32
N LYS A 167 11.41 15.31 -13.20
CA LYS A 167 10.69 14.26 -12.46
C LYS A 167 10.28 14.71 -11.06
N ASP A 168 10.14 16.01 -10.84
CA ASP A 168 9.73 16.55 -9.53
C ASP A 168 8.38 16.01 -9.05
N ASP A 169 7.48 15.62 -9.97
CA ASP A 169 6.18 15.03 -9.62
C ASP A 169 6.25 13.52 -9.38
N GLU A 170 7.29 12.85 -9.89
CA GLU A 170 7.46 11.41 -9.74
C GLU A 170 8.27 11.02 -8.49
N TYR A 171 9.16 11.92 -8.03
CA TYR A 171 10.10 11.67 -6.94
C TYR A 171 9.93 12.67 -5.81
N ILE A 172 10.20 12.21 -4.60
CA ILE A 172 10.48 13.06 -3.44
C ILE A 172 11.97 12.95 -3.12
N ILE A 173 12.62 14.09 -2.90
CA ILE A 173 14.01 14.16 -2.49
C ILE A 173 14.04 14.71 -1.07
N SER A 174 14.71 14.03 -0.18
CA SER A 174 14.81 14.43 1.23
C SER A 174 16.25 14.39 1.71
N GLU A 175 16.51 15.01 2.85
CA GLU A 175 17.76 14.80 3.56
C GLU A 175 18.03 13.31 3.78
N LEU A 176 19.30 12.95 3.76
CA LEU A 176 19.73 11.59 4.12
C LEU A 176 19.82 11.48 5.64
N LEU A 177 18.93 10.70 6.23
CA LEU A 177 18.96 10.45 7.67
C LEU A 177 20.07 9.44 8.00
N PRO A 178 21.09 9.82 8.80
CA PRO A 178 22.09 8.89 9.27
C PRO A 178 21.54 8.06 10.43
N GLY A 179 21.94 6.80 10.52
CA GLY A 179 21.63 5.97 11.68
C GLY A 179 21.01 4.63 11.32
N GLN A 180 20.49 3.97 12.33
CA GLN A 180 19.84 2.66 12.16
C GLN A 180 18.38 2.86 11.75
N GLU A 181 17.93 2.12 10.74
CA GLU A 181 16.55 2.08 10.29
C GLU A 181 15.72 1.15 11.19
N TYR A 182 14.51 1.58 11.49
CA TYR A 182 13.52 0.81 12.25
C TYR A 182 12.18 0.80 11.53
N THR A 183 11.51 -0.32 11.56
CA THR A 183 10.09 -0.43 11.23
C THR A 183 9.29 -0.49 12.53
N VAL A 184 8.26 0.33 12.63
CA VAL A 184 7.38 0.38 13.81
C VAL A 184 5.95 0.17 13.35
N ASP A 185 5.35 -0.94 13.80
CA ASP A 185 3.94 -1.21 13.57
C ASP A 185 3.12 -0.54 14.67
N CYS A 186 2.11 0.24 14.26
CA CYS A 186 1.24 0.98 15.17
C CYS A 186 -0.21 0.53 15.00
N PHE A 187 -0.89 0.37 16.12
CA PHE A 187 -2.33 0.14 16.18
C PHE A 187 -2.98 1.20 17.08
N THR A 188 -4.06 1.87 16.58
CA THR A 188 -4.80 2.92 17.29
C THR A 188 -6.29 2.62 17.31
#